data_3e1bed01354829d85e218d2139816411
#
_entry.id   3e1bed01354829d85e218d2139816411
#
_cell.length_a   1.000
_cell.length_b   1.000
_cell.length_c   1.000
_cell.angle_alpha   90.00
_cell.angle_beta   90.00
_cell.angle_gamma   90.00
#
_symmetry.space_group_name_H-M   'P 1'
#
loop_
_entity.id
_entity.type
_entity.pdbx_description
1 polymer ?
#
loop_
_entity_poly.entity_id
_entity_poly.type
_entity_poly.pdbx_seq_one_letter_code
_entity_poly.pdbx_strand_id
1 'polypeptide(L)'
;SIQVEAGEVRALMGENGAGKSTLMNVLGGIYAADNGIIKIEGKGVTIHSVEDARRLGISFIHQEISNVASMNIAENFYLGHEPLLRTGMVDVKKMHRDTRAALDRLGIRLKTDRLIAGLSIAQQQMLEIARAVNENARILIMDEPTASLTNSEVRDLFDQIKQLKEKGVAIIYISHRMEETFEICDSVTVLRDGRLIGTKRTSETSNKELISMMVGREFESIYSKKVAHGGKVILKVKGLTNEHVQDISFELKKGEILGFSGLVGAGRTEMARALFGIDSIEAGEILIEDHPVKIKSPRDAMKAGIALVPEDRK
;
A
#
# COMPACT_ATOMS: atom_id res chain seq x y z
N SER A 1 -1.86 -10.06 23.66
CA SER A 1 -0.45 -9.93 23.22
C SER A 1 -0.31 -10.42 21.77
N ILE A 2 0.60 -9.82 21.02
CA ILE A 2 1.01 -10.25 19.70
C ILE A 2 2.41 -10.85 19.84
N GLN A 3 2.66 -11.98 19.19
CA GLN A 3 3.96 -12.66 19.20
C GLN A 3 4.29 -13.05 17.76
N VAL A 4 5.54 -12.84 17.36
CA VAL A 4 6.06 -13.21 16.03
C VAL A 4 7.34 -14.00 16.23
N GLU A 5 7.44 -15.15 15.58
CA GLU A 5 8.61 -16.02 15.67
C GLU A 5 9.67 -15.63 14.63
N ALA A 6 10.93 -16.01 14.90
CA ALA A 6 12.00 -15.84 13.91
C ALA A 6 11.69 -16.67 12.64
N GLY A 7 11.81 -16.05 11.46
CA GLY A 7 11.47 -16.68 10.20
C GLY A 7 9.97 -16.87 9.97
N GLU A 8 9.13 -16.14 10.68
CA GLU A 8 7.68 -16.11 10.46
C GLU A 8 7.29 -14.84 9.69
N VAL A 9 6.39 -14.99 8.74
CA VAL A 9 5.66 -13.86 8.13
C VAL A 9 4.26 -13.81 8.75
N ARG A 10 4.01 -12.81 9.58
CA ARG A 10 2.74 -12.59 10.25
C ARG A 10 1.97 -11.43 9.64
N ALA A 11 0.80 -11.70 9.10
CA ALA A 11 -0.10 -10.65 8.69
C ALA A 11 -0.69 -9.92 9.92
N LEU A 12 -0.79 -8.61 9.83
CA LEU A 12 -1.55 -7.77 10.75
C LEU A 12 -2.71 -7.15 9.99
N MET A 13 -3.91 -7.61 10.26
CA MET A 13 -5.13 -7.21 9.57
C MET A 13 -6.11 -6.47 10.48
N GLY A 14 -7.02 -5.73 9.89
CA GLY A 14 -8.06 -4.96 10.58
C GLY A 14 -8.56 -3.82 9.70
N GLU A 15 -9.73 -3.28 9.98
CA GLU A 15 -10.26 -2.12 9.27
C GLU A 15 -9.38 -0.87 9.45
N ASN A 16 -9.66 0.17 8.66
CA ASN A 16 -9.03 1.47 8.86
C ASN A 16 -9.42 2.01 10.24
N GLY A 17 -8.42 2.49 11.00
CA GLY A 17 -8.64 2.91 12.40
C GLY A 17 -8.57 1.77 13.43
N ALA A 18 -8.36 0.52 13.04
CA ALA A 18 -8.23 -0.61 13.98
C ALA A 18 -7.00 -0.56 14.90
N GLY A 19 -6.09 0.42 14.70
CA GLY A 19 -4.90 0.60 15.53
C GLY A 19 -3.63 -0.05 14.99
N LYS A 20 -3.64 -0.61 13.75
CA LYS A 20 -2.47 -1.26 13.14
C LYS A 20 -1.24 -0.33 13.10
N SER A 21 -1.38 0.81 12.43
CA SER A 21 -0.27 1.78 12.27
C SER A 21 0.15 2.38 13.63
N THR A 22 -0.78 2.58 14.56
CA THR A 22 -0.45 3.04 15.92
C THR A 22 0.45 2.04 16.63
N LEU A 23 0.09 0.76 16.60
CA LEU A 23 0.90 -0.31 17.22
C LEU A 23 2.29 -0.39 16.56
N MET A 24 2.35 -0.28 15.23
CA MET A 24 3.62 -0.30 14.50
C MET A 24 4.48 0.92 14.81
N ASN A 25 3.88 2.10 14.93
CA ASN A 25 4.58 3.32 15.32
C ASN A 25 5.16 3.23 16.74
N VAL A 26 4.51 2.52 17.66
CA VAL A 26 5.07 2.21 18.99
C VAL A 26 6.28 1.29 18.85
N LEU A 27 6.21 0.22 18.05
CA LEU A 27 7.34 -0.67 17.81
C LEU A 27 8.49 0.02 17.07
N GLY A 28 8.17 0.95 16.17
CA GLY A 28 9.14 1.77 15.45
C GLY A 28 9.74 2.92 16.26
N GLY A 29 9.28 3.15 17.50
CA GLY A 29 9.78 4.22 18.36
C GLY A 29 9.33 5.63 17.98
N ILE A 30 8.30 5.75 17.14
CA ILE A 30 7.67 7.04 16.77
C ILE A 30 6.75 7.51 17.91
N TYR A 31 6.03 6.59 18.54
CA TYR A 31 5.20 6.85 19.70
C TYR A 31 5.72 6.08 20.93
N ALA A 32 5.70 6.71 22.09
CA ALA A 32 5.94 6.01 23.36
C ALA A 32 4.75 5.08 23.67
N ALA A 33 5.04 3.90 24.24
CA ALA A 33 3.99 3.04 24.77
C ALA A 33 3.50 3.59 26.12
N ASP A 34 2.20 3.81 26.27
CA ASP A 34 1.62 4.24 27.56
C ASP A 34 1.74 3.12 28.60
N ASN A 35 1.48 1.88 28.19
CA ASN A 35 1.54 0.70 29.04
C ASN A 35 1.85 -0.56 28.23
N GLY A 36 2.40 -1.56 28.91
CA GLY A 36 2.68 -2.85 28.30
C GLY A 36 4.17 -3.22 28.36
N ILE A 37 4.50 -4.38 27.82
CA ILE A 37 5.87 -4.90 27.79
C ILE A 37 6.17 -5.33 26.36
N ILE A 38 7.25 -4.80 25.80
CA ILE A 38 7.82 -5.26 24.54
C ILE A 38 8.95 -6.22 24.89
N LYS A 39 8.97 -7.40 24.25
CA LYS A 39 10.04 -8.38 24.45
C LYS A 39 10.65 -8.73 23.08
N ILE A 40 11.96 -8.75 23.03
CA ILE A 40 12.73 -9.25 21.88
C ILE A 40 13.61 -10.40 22.40
N GLU A 41 13.50 -11.58 21.78
CA GLU A 41 14.19 -12.80 22.23
C GLU A 41 13.95 -13.08 23.74
N GLY A 42 12.72 -12.88 24.20
CA GLY A 42 12.31 -13.10 25.58
C GLY A 42 12.75 -12.02 26.58
N LYS A 43 13.60 -11.07 26.19
CA LYS A 43 14.08 -9.98 27.03
C LYS A 43 13.18 -8.76 26.91
N GLY A 44 12.77 -8.19 28.04
CA GLY A 44 12.05 -6.93 28.08
C GLY A 44 12.91 -5.78 27.54
N VAL A 45 12.35 -4.99 26.63
CA VAL A 45 13.01 -3.82 26.05
C VAL A 45 12.09 -2.61 26.15
N THR A 46 12.71 -1.42 26.19
CA THR A 46 12.00 -0.14 26.11
C THR A 46 12.47 0.58 24.85
N ILE A 47 11.52 1.11 24.09
CA ILE A 47 11.76 1.82 22.84
C ILE A 47 11.28 3.26 23.04
N HIS A 48 12.19 4.22 23.03
CA HIS A 48 11.89 5.65 23.19
C HIS A 48 12.09 6.45 21.90
N SER A 49 12.77 5.87 20.92
CA SER A 49 13.10 6.54 19.67
C SER A 49 13.23 5.54 18.51
N VAL A 50 13.19 6.06 17.30
CA VAL A 50 13.45 5.28 16.07
C VAL A 50 14.85 4.66 16.10
N GLU A 51 15.82 5.37 16.69
CA GLU A 51 17.19 4.86 16.84
C GLU A 51 17.25 3.67 17.81
N ASP A 52 16.47 3.67 18.90
CA ASP A 52 16.38 2.51 19.78
C ASP A 52 15.78 1.30 19.08
N ALA A 53 14.68 1.49 18.32
CA ALA A 53 14.08 0.43 17.53
C ALA A 53 15.09 -0.18 16.54
N ARG A 54 15.84 0.67 15.85
CA ARG A 54 16.87 0.27 14.89
C ARG A 54 18.01 -0.52 15.56
N ARG A 55 18.51 -0.07 16.71
CA ARG A 55 19.53 -0.80 17.50
C ARG A 55 19.06 -2.17 17.95
N LEU A 56 17.76 -2.32 18.20
CA LEU A 56 17.11 -3.57 18.55
C LEU A 56 16.87 -4.48 17.33
N GLY A 57 17.22 -4.02 16.12
CA GLY A 57 17.04 -4.75 14.87
C GLY A 57 15.62 -4.70 14.33
N ILE A 58 14.85 -3.66 14.67
CA ILE A 58 13.53 -3.39 14.09
C ILE A 58 13.71 -2.41 12.95
N SER A 59 13.30 -2.78 11.75
CA SER A 59 13.27 -1.90 10.57
C SER A 59 11.84 -1.77 10.05
N PHE A 60 11.52 -0.60 9.51
CA PHE A 60 10.20 -0.26 9.03
C PHE A 60 10.25 0.12 7.55
N ILE A 61 9.39 -0.48 6.74
CA ILE A 61 9.12 -0.08 5.36
C ILE A 61 7.74 0.54 5.34
N HIS A 62 7.70 1.86 5.15
CA HIS A 62 6.48 2.65 5.14
C HIS A 62 5.73 2.52 3.81
N GLN A 63 4.43 2.75 3.85
CA GLN A 63 3.56 2.82 2.67
C GLN A 63 4.01 3.93 1.70
N GLU A 64 4.39 5.09 2.23
CA GLU A 64 4.99 6.16 1.43
C GLU A 64 6.52 6.05 1.49
N ILE A 65 7.13 5.86 0.32
CA ILE A 65 8.58 5.74 0.17
C ILE A 65 9.22 7.12 0.44
N SER A 66 10.08 7.20 1.46
CA SER A 66 10.70 8.46 1.91
C SER A 66 12.06 8.72 1.26
N ASN A 67 12.26 8.32 0.01
CA ASN A 67 13.51 8.52 -0.71
C ASN A 67 13.65 9.95 -1.24
N VAL A 68 14.87 10.50 -1.18
CA VAL A 68 15.18 11.82 -1.73
C VAL A 68 15.53 11.67 -3.22
N ALA A 69 14.64 12.14 -4.08
CA ALA A 69 14.69 11.94 -5.52
C ALA A 69 15.97 12.49 -6.19
N SER A 70 16.55 13.58 -5.65
CA SER A 70 17.77 14.24 -6.15
C SER A 70 19.07 13.57 -5.73
N MET A 71 19.02 12.62 -4.80
CA MET A 71 20.19 11.86 -4.34
C MET A 71 20.33 10.56 -5.14
N ASN A 72 21.57 10.02 -5.20
CA ASN A 72 21.82 8.70 -5.74
C ASN A 72 21.48 7.58 -4.75
N ILE A 73 21.50 6.33 -5.22
CA ILE A 73 21.15 5.16 -4.41
C ILE A 73 22.04 5.04 -3.16
N ALA A 74 23.35 5.23 -3.28
CA ALA A 74 24.27 5.11 -2.13
C ALA A 74 24.04 6.21 -1.08
N GLU A 75 23.76 7.43 -1.53
CA GLU A 75 23.42 8.55 -0.65
C GLU A 75 22.11 8.32 0.11
N ASN A 76 21.05 7.88 -0.58
CA ASN A 76 19.78 7.53 0.08
C ASN A 76 19.95 6.36 1.06
N PHE A 77 20.76 5.36 0.69
CA PHE A 77 21.00 4.18 1.52
C PHE A 77 21.60 4.54 2.88
N TYR A 78 22.45 5.57 2.92
CA TYR A 78 23.17 6.03 4.12
C TYR A 78 22.64 7.34 4.70
N LEU A 79 21.52 7.86 4.20
CA LEU A 79 20.97 9.13 4.64
C LEU A 79 20.80 9.20 6.16
N GLY A 80 21.48 10.18 6.78
CA GLY A 80 21.46 10.41 8.24
C GLY A 80 22.38 9.50 9.06
N HIS A 81 23.20 8.63 8.42
CA HIS A 81 24.18 7.76 9.10
C HIS A 81 25.39 7.45 8.22
N GLU A 82 25.83 8.45 7.49
CA GLU A 82 26.95 8.36 6.56
C GLU A 82 28.23 7.90 7.29
N PRO A 83 28.95 6.90 6.74
CA PRO A 83 30.21 6.47 7.31
C PRO A 83 31.27 7.58 7.17
N LEU A 84 32.03 7.83 8.23
CA LEU A 84 33.07 8.86 8.26
C LEU A 84 34.45 8.25 8.19
N LEU A 85 35.34 8.94 7.47
CA LEU A 85 36.77 8.75 7.53
C LEU A 85 37.34 9.27 8.87
N ARG A 86 38.58 8.90 9.21
CA ARG A 86 39.26 9.42 10.40
C ARG A 86 39.42 10.95 10.41
N THR A 87 39.28 11.57 9.26
CA THR A 87 39.33 13.03 9.07
C THR A 87 38.02 13.73 9.36
N GLY A 88 36.92 12.97 9.62
CA GLY A 88 35.56 13.50 9.79
C GLY A 88 34.80 13.72 8.49
N MET A 89 35.40 13.48 7.32
CA MET A 89 34.73 13.55 6.02
C MET A 89 33.97 12.26 5.74
N VAL A 90 32.90 12.35 4.93
CA VAL A 90 32.09 11.19 4.49
C VAL A 90 32.95 10.23 3.63
N ASP A 91 32.92 8.95 3.97
CA ASP A 91 33.55 7.88 3.18
C ASP A 91 32.63 7.41 2.04
N VAL A 92 32.62 8.19 0.97
CA VAL A 92 31.79 7.90 -0.23
C VAL A 92 32.14 6.54 -0.85
N LYS A 93 33.41 6.13 -0.82
CA LYS A 93 33.85 4.83 -1.36
C LYS A 93 33.23 3.68 -0.56
N LYS A 94 33.23 3.79 0.75
CA LYS A 94 32.58 2.82 1.64
C LYS A 94 31.08 2.77 1.40
N MET A 95 30.40 3.91 1.26
CA MET A 95 28.97 3.98 0.95
C MET A 95 28.63 3.16 -0.31
N HIS A 96 29.30 3.45 -1.43
CA HIS A 96 29.05 2.73 -2.69
C HIS A 96 29.38 1.24 -2.61
N ARG A 97 30.47 0.86 -1.96
CA ARG A 97 30.88 -0.55 -1.81
C ARG A 97 29.85 -1.34 -1.01
N ASP A 98 29.47 -0.82 0.15
CA ASP A 98 28.58 -1.53 1.08
C ASP A 98 27.15 -1.56 0.54
N THR A 99 26.69 -0.48 -0.10
CA THR A 99 25.40 -0.46 -0.84
C THR A 99 25.40 -1.51 -1.96
N ARG A 100 26.49 -1.61 -2.75
CA ARG A 100 26.61 -2.65 -3.78
C ARG A 100 26.48 -4.04 -3.19
N ALA A 101 27.21 -4.32 -2.11
CA ALA A 101 27.15 -5.62 -1.45
C ALA A 101 25.75 -5.95 -0.91
N ALA A 102 25.01 -4.94 -0.42
CA ALA A 102 23.63 -5.13 0.04
C ALA A 102 22.67 -5.46 -1.11
N LEU A 103 22.78 -4.73 -2.23
CA LEU A 103 21.97 -4.98 -3.43
C LEU A 103 22.26 -6.37 -4.03
N ASP A 104 23.54 -6.76 -4.10
CA ASP A 104 23.97 -8.04 -4.65
C ASP A 104 23.45 -9.23 -3.81
N ARG A 105 23.37 -9.08 -2.47
CA ARG A 105 22.77 -10.12 -1.57
C ARG A 105 21.29 -10.42 -1.88
N LEU A 106 20.58 -9.47 -2.44
CA LEU A 106 19.17 -9.58 -2.84
C LEU A 106 19.01 -9.78 -4.35
N GLY A 107 20.10 -9.93 -5.11
CA GLY A 107 20.06 -10.07 -6.57
C GLY A 107 19.61 -8.81 -7.32
N ILE A 108 19.64 -7.63 -6.67
CA ILE A 108 19.18 -6.37 -7.24
C ILE A 108 20.27 -5.75 -8.11
N ARG A 109 20.01 -5.65 -9.42
CA ARG A 109 20.95 -5.13 -10.41
C ARG A 109 20.76 -3.63 -10.68
N LEU A 110 21.04 -2.79 -9.66
CA LEU A 110 21.03 -1.34 -9.79
C LEU A 110 22.44 -0.75 -9.58
N LYS A 111 22.81 0.27 -10.36
CA LYS A 111 24.05 1.00 -10.16
C LYS A 111 23.88 1.96 -8.98
N THR A 112 24.82 1.97 -8.03
CA THR A 112 24.74 2.73 -6.79
C THR A 112 24.84 4.26 -6.97
N ASP A 113 25.35 4.71 -8.13
CA ASP A 113 25.42 6.11 -8.55
C ASP A 113 24.17 6.62 -9.29
N ARG A 114 23.19 5.73 -9.59
CA ARG A 114 21.95 6.11 -10.24
C ARG A 114 21.09 6.96 -9.30
N LEU A 115 20.49 8.04 -9.84
CA LEU A 115 19.56 8.89 -9.09
C LEU A 115 18.25 8.15 -8.80
N ILE A 116 17.69 8.39 -7.63
CA ILE A 116 16.40 7.83 -7.21
C ILE A 116 15.26 8.27 -8.15
N ALA A 117 15.26 9.51 -8.63
CA ALA A 117 14.27 10.02 -9.59
C ALA A 117 14.11 9.15 -10.85
N GLY A 118 15.12 8.36 -11.21
CA GLY A 118 15.08 7.47 -12.37
C GLY A 118 14.64 6.03 -12.05
N LEU A 119 14.24 5.73 -10.81
CA LEU A 119 13.81 4.41 -10.38
C LEU A 119 12.31 4.27 -10.42
N SER A 120 11.81 3.08 -10.78
CA SER A 120 10.41 2.72 -10.56
C SER A 120 10.10 2.63 -9.06
N ILE A 121 8.83 2.71 -8.69
CA ILE A 121 8.38 2.54 -7.30
C ILE A 121 8.85 1.19 -6.73
N ALA A 122 8.76 0.12 -7.51
CA ALA A 122 9.25 -1.20 -7.12
C ALA A 122 10.75 -1.21 -6.84
N GLN A 123 11.55 -0.54 -7.69
CA GLN A 123 13.00 -0.44 -7.47
C GLN A 123 13.32 0.34 -6.19
N GLN A 124 12.57 1.39 -5.90
CA GLN A 124 12.71 2.14 -4.65
C GLN A 124 12.31 1.29 -3.43
N GLN A 125 11.24 0.49 -3.53
CA GLN A 125 10.84 -0.46 -2.50
C GLN A 125 11.94 -1.49 -2.22
N MET A 126 12.52 -2.07 -3.28
CA MET A 126 13.63 -3.01 -3.16
C MET A 126 14.86 -2.38 -2.48
N LEU A 127 15.08 -1.08 -2.70
CA LEU A 127 16.16 -0.34 -2.04
C LEU A 127 15.92 -0.22 -0.53
N GLU A 128 14.69 0.06 -0.09
CA GLU A 128 14.32 0.08 1.34
C GLU A 128 14.54 -1.28 2.01
N ILE A 129 14.16 -2.37 1.33
CA ILE A 129 14.42 -3.74 1.82
C ILE A 129 15.92 -3.98 1.93
N ALA A 130 16.70 -3.61 0.91
CA ALA A 130 18.15 -3.78 0.93
C ALA A 130 18.81 -3.02 2.07
N ARG A 131 18.31 -1.82 2.38
CA ARG A 131 18.76 -1.01 3.53
C ARG A 131 18.48 -1.73 4.85
N ALA A 132 17.24 -2.18 5.05
CA ALA A 132 16.85 -2.93 6.25
C ALA A 132 17.70 -4.19 6.48
N VAL A 133 17.97 -4.94 5.42
CA VAL A 133 18.84 -6.13 5.46
C VAL A 133 20.28 -5.77 5.80
N ASN A 134 20.80 -4.69 5.26
CA ASN A 134 22.18 -4.24 5.55
C ASN A 134 22.33 -3.77 7.00
N GLU A 135 21.27 -3.27 7.61
CA GLU A 135 21.19 -2.89 9.02
C GLU A 135 21.03 -4.08 9.97
N ASN A 136 21.09 -5.32 9.45
CA ASN A 136 20.88 -6.56 10.19
C ASN A 136 19.51 -6.61 10.88
N ALA A 137 18.47 -6.16 10.19
CA ALA A 137 17.10 -6.24 10.70
C ALA A 137 16.76 -7.68 11.09
N ARG A 138 16.28 -7.86 12.33
CA ARG A 138 15.72 -9.13 12.83
C ARG A 138 14.20 -9.14 12.71
N ILE A 139 13.61 -7.96 12.77
CA ILE A 139 12.17 -7.74 12.66
C ILE A 139 11.96 -6.69 11.57
N LEU A 140 11.21 -7.06 10.53
CA LEU A 140 10.89 -6.18 9.42
C LEU A 140 9.39 -5.93 9.40
N ILE A 141 8.99 -4.68 9.52
CA ILE A 141 7.60 -4.24 9.44
C ILE A 141 7.38 -3.67 8.05
N MET A 142 6.39 -4.19 7.32
CA MET A 142 6.02 -3.73 5.98
C MET A 142 4.57 -3.24 6.02
N ASP A 143 4.35 -1.94 5.76
CA ASP A 143 3.02 -1.33 5.74
C ASP A 143 2.55 -1.14 4.29
N GLU A 144 1.61 -1.97 3.85
CA GLU A 144 1.02 -2.01 2.49
C GLU A 144 2.06 -1.96 1.35
N PRO A 145 3.08 -2.83 1.35
CA PRO A 145 4.23 -2.69 0.45
C PRO A 145 3.88 -2.94 -1.03
N THR A 146 2.70 -3.43 -1.35
CA THR A 146 2.24 -3.77 -2.71
C THR A 146 1.28 -2.75 -3.31
N ALA A 147 0.91 -1.69 -2.57
CA ALA A 147 -0.16 -0.76 -2.96
C ALA A 147 0.04 -0.12 -4.35
N SER A 148 1.30 0.13 -4.73
CA SER A 148 1.67 0.79 -5.99
C SER A 148 2.44 -0.10 -6.96
N LEU A 149 2.45 -1.42 -6.73
CA LEU A 149 3.20 -2.38 -7.53
C LEU A 149 2.33 -3.09 -8.59
N THR A 150 2.92 -3.40 -9.71
CA THR A 150 2.35 -4.31 -10.71
C THR A 150 2.40 -5.76 -10.22
N ASN A 151 1.61 -6.65 -10.83
CA ASN A 151 1.58 -8.07 -10.44
C ASN A 151 2.94 -8.78 -10.60
N SER A 152 3.79 -8.37 -11.54
CA SER A 152 5.15 -8.90 -11.67
C SER A 152 6.05 -8.42 -10.54
N GLU A 153 5.97 -7.15 -10.18
CA GLU A 153 6.76 -6.56 -9.09
C GLU A 153 6.35 -7.09 -7.72
N VAL A 154 5.07 -7.41 -7.52
CA VAL A 154 4.58 -8.10 -6.31
C VAL A 154 5.23 -9.48 -6.17
N ARG A 155 5.37 -10.25 -7.25
CA ARG A 155 6.06 -11.55 -7.20
C ARG A 155 7.52 -11.40 -6.81
N ASP A 156 8.22 -10.43 -7.42
CA ASP A 156 9.62 -10.16 -7.07
C ASP A 156 9.76 -9.80 -5.58
N LEU A 157 8.85 -8.98 -5.05
CA LEU A 157 8.79 -8.65 -3.62
C LEU A 157 8.55 -9.91 -2.76
N PHE A 158 7.61 -10.77 -3.14
CA PHE A 158 7.32 -11.99 -2.39
C PHE A 158 8.50 -12.97 -2.36
N ASP A 159 9.24 -13.06 -3.45
CA ASP A 159 10.46 -13.87 -3.48
C ASP A 159 11.54 -13.32 -2.54
N GLN A 160 11.67 -12.00 -2.42
CA GLN A 160 12.55 -11.38 -1.43
C GLN A 160 12.08 -11.65 0.01
N ILE A 161 10.78 -11.56 0.28
CA ILE A 161 10.22 -11.86 1.60
C ILE A 161 10.49 -13.32 1.99
N LYS A 162 10.32 -14.28 1.06
CA LYS A 162 10.63 -15.70 1.29
C LYS A 162 12.12 -15.91 1.64
N GLN A 163 13.03 -15.25 0.90
CA GLN A 163 14.46 -15.31 1.20
C GLN A 163 14.81 -14.73 2.58
N LEU A 164 14.16 -13.62 2.99
CA LEU A 164 14.37 -13.05 4.32
C LEU A 164 13.85 -13.95 5.43
N LYS A 165 12.67 -14.55 5.23
CA LYS A 165 12.10 -15.56 6.10
C LYS A 165 13.06 -16.73 6.31
N GLU A 166 13.63 -17.28 5.23
CA GLU A 166 14.62 -18.39 5.29
C GLU A 166 15.88 -18.00 6.06
N LYS A 167 16.26 -16.71 6.06
CA LYS A 167 17.36 -16.17 6.86
C LYS A 167 17.00 -15.91 8.32
N GLY A 168 15.77 -16.22 8.73
CA GLY A 168 15.31 -16.07 10.11
C GLY A 168 14.78 -14.68 10.46
N VAL A 169 14.57 -13.80 9.50
CA VAL A 169 13.95 -12.48 9.75
C VAL A 169 12.48 -12.68 10.08
N ALA A 170 12.01 -12.12 11.20
CA ALA A 170 10.61 -12.05 11.55
C ALA A 170 9.95 -10.91 10.77
N ILE A 171 8.84 -11.16 10.09
CA ILE A 171 8.19 -10.16 9.23
C ILE A 171 6.77 -9.91 9.70
N ILE A 172 6.44 -8.64 9.96
CA ILE A 172 5.07 -8.18 10.19
C ILE A 172 4.59 -7.53 8.90
N TYR A 173 3.63 -8.18 8.25
CA TYR A 173 3.11 -7.77 6.95
C TYR A 173 1.72 -7.17 7.10
N ILE A 174 1.58 -5.88 6.82
CA ILE A 174 0.30 -5.19 6.87
C ILE A 174 -0.22 -5.10 5.44
N SER A 175 -1.37 -5.69 5.18
CA SER A 175 -2.08 -5.59 3.91
C SER A 175 -3.58 -5.66 4.15
N HIS A 176 -4.34 -5.04 3.26
CA HIS A 176 -5.79 -5.20 3.18
C HIS A 176 -6.20 -6.22 2.10
N ARG A 177 -5.21 -6.78 1.36
CA ARG A 177 -5.41 -7.79 0.31
C ARG A 177 -5.33 -9.19 0.89
N MET A 178 -6.48 -9.87 0.94
CA MET A 178 -6.56 -11.24 1.49
C MET A 178 -5.70 -12.24 0.71
N GLU A 179 -5.66 -12.10 -0.62
CA GLU A 179 -4.89 -12.99 -1.50
C GLU A 179 -3.41 -13.00 -1.14
N GLU A 180 -2.82 -11.84 -0.91
CA GLU A 180 -1.43 -11.69 -0.49
C GLU A 180 -1.17 -12.36 0.86
N THR A 181 -2.10 -12.19 1.80
CA THR A 181 -2.02 -12.77 3.13
C THR A 181 -1.98 -14.30 3.08
N PHE A 182 -2.83 -14.91 2.26
CA PHE A 182 -2.85 -16.38 2.10
C PHE A 182 -1.66 -16.91 1.29
N GLU A 183 -1.06 -16.09 0.42
CA GLU A 183 0.07 -16.50 -0.40
C GLU A 183 1.39 -16.49 0.37
N ILE A 184 1.60 -15.47 1.24
CA ILE A 184 2.94 -15.23 1.79
C ILE A 184 3.03 -15.37 3.31
N CYS A 185 1.91 -15.22 4.06
CA CYS A 185 1.94 -15.20 5.51
C CYS A 185 1.69 -16.60 6.11
N ASP A 186 2.36 -16.90 7.21
CA ASP A 186 2.16 -18.13 7.99
C ASP A 186 0.97 -18.04 8.94
N SER A 187 0.75 -16.82 9.44
CA SER A 187 -0.31 -16.54 10.41
C SER A 187 -0.88 -15.14 10.23
N VAL A 188 -2.08 -14.93 10.72
CA VAL A 188 -2.81 -13.67 10.67
C VAL A 188 -3.24 -13.27 12.07
N THR A 189 -2.89 -12.06 12.45
CA THR A 189 -3.37 -11.40 13.67
C THR A 189 -4.38 -10.34 13.28
N VAL A 190 -5.58 -10.38 13.86
CA VAL A 190 -6.65 -9.42 13.58
C VAL A 190 -6.80 -8.44 14.73
N LEU A 191 -6.74 -7.14 14.39
CA LEU A 191 -7.07 -6.02 15.25
C LEU A 191 -8.44 -5.43 14.87
N ARG A 192 -9.21 -5.02 15.86
CA ARG A 192 -10.46 -4.28 15.68
C ARG A 192 -10.66 -3.32 16.86
N ASP A 193 -10.95 -2.06 16.58
CA ASP A 193 -11.19 -1.00 17.58
C ASP A 193 -10.07 -0.91 18.63
N GLY A 194 -8.81 -1.01 18.20
CA GLY A 194 -7.63 -0.97 19.07
C GLY A 194 -7.40 -2.25 19.90
N ARG A 195 -8.16 -3.32 19.67
CA ARG A 195 -8.08 -4.57 20.42
C ARG A 195 -7.65 -5.74 19.57
N LEU A 196 -6.88 -6.63 20.17
CA LEU A 196 -6.56 -7.92 19.57
C LEU A 196 -7.83 -8.81 19.59
N ILE A 197 -8.31 -9.23 18.43
CA ILE A 197 -9.43 -10.16 18.28
C ILE A 197 -8.95 -11.60 18.36
N GLY A 198 -7.87 -11.91 17.66
CA GLY A 198 -7.29 -13.23 17.65
C GLY A 198 -6.15 -13.37 16.65
N THR A 199 -5.49 -14.52 16.71
CA THR A 199 -4.44 -14.94 15.76
C THR A 199 -4.80 -16.33 15.25
N LYS A 200 -4.67 -16.54 13.94
CA LYS A 200 -4.93 -17.80 13.24
C LYS A 200 -3.76 -18.15 12.34
N ARG A 201 -3.50 -19.42 12.10
CA ARG A 201 -2.62 -19.86 10.99
C ARG A 201 -3.38 -19.68 9.68
N THR A 202 -2.69 -19.22 8.64
CA THR A 202 -3.31 -19.06 7.30
C THR A 202 -3.83 -20.39 6.75
N SER A 203 -3.17 -21.50 7.06
CA SER A 203 -3.60 -22.86 6.70
C SER A 203 -4.87 -23.36 7.43
N GLU A 204 -5.27 -22.70 8.51
CA GLU A 204 -6.37 -23.14 9.40
C GLU A 204 -7.54 -22.15 9.41
N THR A 205 -7.53 -21.17 8.53
CA THR A 205 -8.57 -20.11 8.46
C THR A 205 -9.03 -19.88 7.01
N SER A 206 -10.03 -19.05 6.85
CA SER A 206 -10.59 -18.70 5.55
C SER A 206 -10.84 -17.20 5.44
N ASN A 207 -10.98 -16.69 4.20
CA ASN A 207 -11.34 -15.30 3.95
C ASN A 207 -12.60 -14.88 4.72
N LYS A 208 -13.63 -15.75 4.74
CA LYS A 208 -14.91 -15.50 5.43
C LYS A 208 -14.69 -15.33 6.94
N GLU A 209 -13.88 -16.18 7.55
CA GLU A 209 -13.58 -16.12 8.99
C GLU A 209 -12.79 -14.85 9.33
N LEU A 210 -11.74 -14.53 8.56
CA LEU A 210 -10.94 -13.32 8.80
C LEU A 210 -11.78 -12.05 8.66
N ILE A 211 -12.63 -11.96 7.65
CA ILE A 211 -13.56 -10.85 7.48
C ILE A 211 -14.51 -10.73 8.67
N SER A 212 -15.07 -11.85 9.14
CA SER A 212 -15.94 -11.86 10.33
C SER A 212 -15.21 -11.37 11.58
N MET A 213 -13.94 -11.75 11.76
CA MET A 213 -13.10 -11.25 12.86
C MET A 213 -12.84 -9.75 12.75
N MET A 214 -12.61 -9.22 11.54
CA MET A 214 -12.35 -7.81 11.30
C MET A 214 -13.59 -6.95 11.52
N VAL A 215 -14.73 -7.34 10.97
CA VAL A 215 -15.99 -6.57 10.98
C VAL A 215 -16.82 -6.83 12.25
N GLY A 216 -16.72 -8.02 12.83
CA GLY A 216 -17.43 -8.40 14.06
C GLY A 216 -18.91 -8.70 13.91
N ARG A 217 -19.39 -8.85 12.66
CA ARG A 217 -20.76 -9.25 12.32
C ARG A 217 -20.71 -10.38 11.30
N GLU A 218 -21.68 -11.27 11.32
CA GLU A 218 -21.81 -12.26 10.25
C GLU A 218 -22.04 -11.56 8.91
N PHE A 219 -21.23 -11.89 7.92
CA PHE A 219 -21.15 -11.22 6.62
C PHE A 219 -22.45 -11.30 5.80
N GLU A 220 -23.34 -12.22 6.16
CA GLU A 220 -24.61 -12.45 5.43
C GLU A 220 -25.61 -11.28 5.54
N SER A 221 -25.44 -10.36 6.50
CA SER A 221 -26.39 -9.26 6.72
C SER A 221 -26.00 -7.94 6.05
N ILE A 222 -24.76 -7.80 5.55
CA ILE A 222 -24.26 -6.49 5.08
C ILE A 222 -24.61 -6.21 3.62
N TYR A 223 -24.79 -7.24 2.79
CA TYR A 223 -25.11 -7.11 1.37
C TYR A 223 -26.41 -7.81 1.00
N SER A 224 -27.52 -7.48 1.66
CA SER A 224 -28.79 -7.71 1.03
C SER A 224 -28.93 -6.75 -0.16
N LYS A 225 -28.46 -7.17 -1.32
CA LYS A 225 -28.68 -6.46 -2.58
C LYS A 225 -30.21 -6.42 -2.77
N LYS A 226 -30.85 -5.34 -2.32
CA LYS A 226 -32.20 -5.03 -2.79
C LYS A 226 -32.03 -4.82 -4.29
N VAL A 227 -32.51 -5.79 -5.08
CA VAL A 227 -32.56 -5.65 -6.53
C VAL A 227 -33.36 -4.38 -6.79
N ALA A 228 -32.68 -3.32 -7.19
CA ALA A 228 -33.35 -2.12 -7.67
C ALA A 228 -34.09 -2.55 -8.94
N HIS A 229 -35.43 -2.65 -8.88
CA HIS A 229 -36.25 -2.88 -10.05
C HIS A 229 -36.01 -1.71 -10.99
N GLY A 230 -35.62 -1.99 -12.24
CA GLY A 230 -35.13 -1.04 -13.21
C GLY A 230 -35.95 0.24 -13.28
N GLY A 231 -35.39 1.31 -12.72
CA GLY A 231 -35.95 2.64 -12.82
C GLY A 231 -35.80 3.22 -14.24
N LYS A 232 -36.36 4.41 -14.47
CA LYS A 232 -36.16 5.16 -15.72
C LYS A 232 -34.65 5.47 -15.88
N VAL A 233 -34.18 5.44 -17.13
CA VAL A 233 -32.80 5.89 -17.45
C VAL A 233 -32.67 7.36 -17.09
N ILE A 234 -31.67 7.71 -16.26
CA ILE A 234 -31.40 9.07 -15.80
C ILE A 234 -30.17 9.67 -16.43
N LEU A 235 -29.21 8.85 -16.84
CA LEU A 235 -28.01 9.28 -17.56
C LEU A 235 -27.80 8.36 -18.74
N LYS A 236 -27.57 8.93 -19.91
CA LYS A 236 -27.19 8.20 -21.12
C LYS A 236 -26.00 8.89 -21.75
N VAL A 237 -24.94 8.13 -21.99
CA VAL A 237 -23.72 8.57 -22.65
C VAL A 237 -23.62 7.81 -23.96
N LYS A 238 -23.38 8.54 -25.05
CA LYS A 238 -23.27 7.96 -26.41
C LYS A 238 -21.98 8.43 -27.07
N GLY A 239 -21.13 7.50 -27.42
CA GLY A 239 -19.94 7.74 -28.24
C GLY A 239 -18.95 8.75 -27.63
N LEU A 240 -18.87 8.85 -26.29
CA LEU A 240 -17.97 9.79 -25.62
C LEU A 240 -16.53 9.49 -25.99
N THR A 241 -15.90 10.51 -26.59
CA THR A 241 -14.53 10.44 -27.10
C THR A 241 -13.75 11.69 -26.68
N ASN A 242 -12.52 11.47 -26.22
CA ASN A 242 -11.54 12.51 -25.97
C ASN A 242 -10.11 11.95 -26.19
N GLU A 243 -9.08 12.68 -25.80
CA GLU A 243 -7.68 12.29 -25.92
C GLU A 243 -7.35 10.91 -25.29
N HIS A 244 -8.10 10.50 -24.26
CA HIS A 244 -7.79 9.32 -23.43
C HIS A 244 -8.78 8.16 -23.60
N VAL A 245 -10.01 8.40 -24.04
CA VAL A 245 -11.06 7.39 -24.21
C VAL A 245 -11.76 7.56 -25.54
N GLN A 246 -12.20 6.45 -26.14
CA GLN A 246 -12.82 6.43 -27.46
C GLN A 246 -14.12 5.64 -27.45
N ASP A 247 -15.19 6.25 -27.99
CA ASP A 247 -16.49 5.64 -28.28
C ASP A 247 -17.16 4.98 -27.04
N ILE A 248 -17.08 5.64 -25.89
CA ILE A 248 -17.68 5.12 -24.65
C ILE A 248 -19.20 5.39 -24.63
N SER A 249 -19.98 4.33 -24.52
CA SER A 249 -21.44 4.42 -24.47
C SER A 249 -21.99 3.56 -23.32
N PHE A 250 -22.90 4.13 -22.52
CA PHE A 250 -23.59 3.41 -21.44
C PHE A 250 -24.84 4.15 -21.00
N GLU A 251 -25.68 3.47 -20.22
CA GLU A 251 -26.87 4.00 -19.59
C GLU A 251 -26.84 3.72 -18.08
N LEU A 252 -27.38 4.67 -17.30
CA LEU A 252 -27.55 4.52 -15.85
C LEU A 252 -29.02 4.79 -15.50
N LYS A 253 -29.62 3.87 -14.74
CA LYS A 253 -31.02 3.94 -14.31
C LYS A 253 -31.12 4.56 -12.91
N LYS A 254 -32.26 5.14 -12.61
CA LYS A 254 -32.56 5.67 -11.27
C LYS A 254 -32.48 4.58 -10.22
N GLY A 255 -31.65 4.80 -9.18
CA GLY A 255 -31.42 3.82 -8.09
C GLY A 255 -30.47 2.67 -8.46
N GLU A 256 -29.84 2.73 -9.63
CA GLU A 256 -28.83 1.76 -10.06
C GLU A 256 -27.44 2.18 -9.58
N ILE A 257 -26.60 1.19 -9.25
CA ILE A 257 -25.15 1.35 -9.09
C ILE A 257 -24.50 0.65 -10.27
N LEU A 258 -23.95 1.44 -11.19
CA LEU A 258 -23.22 0.94 -12.36
C LEU A 258 -21.72 0.87 -12.04
N GLY A 259 -21.16 -0.33 -12.13
CA GLY A 259 -19.72 -0.57 -11.90
C GLY A 259 -18.92 -0.52 -13.19
N PHE A 260 -17.82 0.24 -13.18
CA PHE A 260 -16.81 0.23 -14.26
C PHE A 260 -15.59 -0.56 -13.80
N SER A 261 -15.25 -1.63 -14.53
CA SER A 261 -14.09 -2.49 -14.26
C SER A 261 -13.07 -2.38 -15.39
N GLY A 262 -11.79 -2.49 -15.06
CA GLY A 262 -10.70 -2.46 -16.02
C GLY A 262 -9.33 -2.38 -15.33
N LEU A 263 -8.26 -2.66 -16.07
CA LEU A 263 -6.90 -2.55 -15.59
C LEU A 263 -6.51 -1.08 -15.34
N VAL A 264 -5.39 -0.87 -14.65
CA VAL A 264 -4.78 0.46 -14.51
C VAL A 264 -4.48 1.01 -15.91
N GLY A 265 -4.87 2.27 -16.16
CA GLY A 265 -4.74 2.89 -17.49
C GLY A 265 -5.86 2.54 -18.49
N ALA A 266 -6.93 1.86 -18.09
CA ALA A 266 -8.08 1.54 -18.97
C ALA A 266 -9.01 2.73 -19.24
N GLY A 267 -8.70 3.95 -18.79
CA GLY A 267 -9.48 5.15 -19.08
C GLY A 267 -10.68 5.40 -18.16
N ARG A 268 -10.81 4.67 -17.04
CA ARG A 268 -11.95 4.83 -16.11
C ARG A 268 -12.00 6.20 -15.45
N THR A 269 -10.87 6.66 -14.95
CA THR A 269 -10.72 7.97 -14.30
C THR A 269 -10.91 9.09 -15.32
N GLU A 270 -10.34 8.94 -16.49
CA GLU A 270 -10.41 9.89 -17.60
C GLU A 270 -11.86 10.05 -18.11
N MET A 271 -12.60 8.95 -18.23
CA MET A 271 -14.03 8.95 -18.55
C MET A 271 -14.84 9.73 -17.48
N ALA A 272 -14.60 9.45 -16.19
CA ALA A 272 -15.29 10.14 -15.10
C ALA A 272 -14.98 11.65 -15.08
N ARG A 273 -13.72 12.02 -15.33
CA ARG A 273 -13.26 13.41 -15.45
C ARG A 273 -13.92 14.13 -16.62
N ALA A 274 -14.05 13.46 -17.78
CA ALA A 274 -14.74 14.01 -18.94
C ALA A 274 -16.22 14.24 -18.67
N LEU A 275 -16.91 13.30 -18.03
CA LEU A 275 -18.31 13.45 -17.62
C LEU A 275 -18.51 14.59 -16.62
N PHE A 276 -17.52 14.87 -15.79
CA PHE A 276 -17.56 15.97 -14.82
C PHE A 276 -17.06 17.31 -15.41
N GLY A 277 -16.59 17.31 -16.67
CA GLY A 277 -16.13 18.53 -17.36
C GLY A 277 -14.78 19.06 -16.89
N ILE A 278 -13.92 18.17 -16.34
CA ILE A 278 -12.50 18.46 -16.06
C ILE A 278 -11.72 18.33 -17.36
N ASP A 279 -11.95 17.23 -18.08
CA ASP A 279 -11.33 16.97 -19.38
C ASP A 279 -12.35 17.30 -20.50
N SER A 280 -11.89 17.83 -21.63
CA SER A 280 -12.74 18.20 -22.76
C SER A 280 -13.28 16.96 -23.48
N ILE A 281 -14.50 17.03 -23.97
CA ILE A 281 -15.12 16.03 -24.83
C ILE A 281 -14.98 16.50 -26.27
N GLU A 282 -14.40 15.66 -27.13
CA GLU A 282 -14.20 15.93 -28.56
C GLU A 282 -15.41 15.48 -29.38
N ALA A 283 -15.99 14.33 -29.03
CA ALA A 283 -17.17 13.77 -29.69
C ALA A 283 -18.04 13.02 -28.67
N GLY A 284 -19.31 12.83 -29.03
CA GLY A 284 -20.30 12.14 -28.22
C GLY A 284 -21.36 13.05 -27.64
N GLU A 285 -22.31 12.44 -26.95
CA GLU A 285 -23.47 13.12 -26.39
C GLU A 285 -23.75 12.62 -24.98
N ILE A 286 -24.07 13.54 -24.08
CA ILE A 286 -24.53 13.25 -22.72
C ILE A 286 -25.99 13.70 -22.59
N LEU A 287 -26.87 12.77 -22.17
CA LEU A 287 -28.25 13.08 -21.91
C LEU A 287 -28.57 12.79 -20.44
N ILE A 288 -29.26 13.72 -19.82
CA ILE A 288 -29.82 13.55 -18.47
C ILE A 288 -31.33 13.60 -18.59
N GLU A 289 -32.02 12.55 -18.14
CA GLU A 289 -33.47 12.35 -18.28
C GLU A 289 -33.97 12.61 -19.73
N ASP A 290 -33.25 12.04 -20.71
CA ASP A 290 -33.45 12.17 -22.16
C ASP A 290 -33.22 13.59 -22.73
N HIS A 291 -32.72 14.55 -21.94
CA HIS A 291 -32.38 15.91 -22.41
C HIS A 291 -30.87 16.02 -22.63
N PRO A 292 -30.43 16.44 -23.80
CA PRO A 292 -28.99 16.63 -24.07
C PRO A 292 -28.43 17.77 -23.22
N VAL A 293 -27.30 17.52 -22.56
CA VAL A 293 -26.60 18.49 -21.73
C VAL A 293 -25.20 18.75 -22.28
N LYS A 294 -24.77 20.00 -22.25
CA LYS A 294 -23.39 20.37 -22.60
C LYS A 294 -22.62 20.66 -21.32
N ILE A 295 -21.66 19.80 -21.05
CA ILE A 295 -20.77 19.91 -19.90
C ILE A 295 -19.40 20.37 -20.40
N LYS A 296 -19.01 21.61 -20.04
CA LYS A 296 -17.71 22.22 -20.40
C LYS A 296 -16.86 22.52 -19.18
N SER A 297 -17.44 22.38 -18.00
CA SER A 297 -16.78 22.66 -16.74
C SER A 297 -17.41 21.84 -15.59
N PRO A 298 -16.70 21.65 -14.48
CA PRO A 298 -17.27 21.05 -13.26
C PRO A 298 -18.55 21.76 -12.77
N ARG A 299 -18.63 23.08 -12.96
CA ARG A 299 -19.83 23.86 -12.61
C ARG A 299 -21.05 23.48 -13.44
N ASP A 300 -20.86 23.17 -14.73
CA ASP A 300 -21.94 22.70 -15.60
C ASP A 300 -22.41 21.32 -15.18
N ALA A 301 -21.48 20.40 -14.88
CA ALA A 301 -21.79 19.08 -14.37
C ALA A 301 -22.60 19.13 -13.06
N MET A 302 -22.17 19.96 -12.11
CA MET A 302 -22.91 20.17 -10.85
C MET A 302 -24.32 20.73 -11.06
N LYS A 303 -24.50 21.70 -11.98
CA LYS A 303 -25.83 22.20 -12.33
C LYS A 303 -26.71 21.13 -12.97
N ALA A 304 -26.12 20.21 -13.71
CA ALA A 304 -26.79 19.09 -14.32
C ALA A 304 -27.06 17.90 -13.35
N GLY A 305 -26.65 18.05 -12.08
CA GLY A 305 -26.87 17.04 -11.02
C GLY A 305 -25.80 15.95 -10.95
N ILE A 306 -24.65 16.13 -11.59
CA ILE A 306 -23.50 15.21 -11.52
C ILE A 306 -22.54 15.69 -10.46
N ALA A 307 -22.08 14.78 -9.57
CA ALA A 307 -21.02 14.99 -8.61
C ALA A 307 -19.88 14.00 -8.84
N LEU A 308 -18.65 14.40 -8.60
CA LEU A 308 -17.47 13.54 -8.66
C LEU A 308 -16.77 13.49 -7.31
N VAL A 309 -16.50 12.28 -6.84
CA VAL A 309 -15.57 12.03 -5.74
C VAL A 309 -14.26 11.57 -6.37
N PRO A 310 -13.20 12.40 -6.36
CA PRO A 310 -11.95 12.05 -7.00
C PRO A 310 -11.19 10.98 -6.21
N GLU A 311 -10.33 10.24 -6.90
CA GLU A 311 -9.43 9.24 -6.32
C GLU A 311 -8.31 9.92 -5.50
N ASP A 312 -7.79 11.05 -6.00
CA ASP A 312 -6.77 11.84 -5.32
C ASP A 312 -7.41 12.74 -4.25
N ARG A 313 -6.77 12.77 -3.07
CA ARG A 313 -7.19 13.58 -1.91
C ARG A 313 -6.51 14.94 -1.84
N LYS A 314 -5.63 15.27 -2.81
CA LYS A 314 -4.87 16.53 -2.86
C LYS A 314 -5.56 17.57 -3.71
#